data_0bc7b58a439cdea807245fa67fc85a69
#
_entry.id   0bc7b58a439cdea807245fa67fc85a69
#
_cell.length_a   1.000
_cell.length_b   1.000
_cell.length_c   1.000
_cell.angle_alpha   90.00
_cell.angle_beta   90.00
_cell.angle_gamma   90.00
#
_symmetry.space_group_name_H-M   'P 1'
#
loop_
_entity.id
_entity.type
_entity.pdbx_description
1 polymer ?
#
loop_
_entity_poly.entity_id
_entity_poly.type
_entity_poly.pdbx_seq_one_letter_code
_entity_poly.pdbx_strand_id
1 'polypeptide(L)'
;MQFDVIIGNPPYQMTGGGGGTNDSPIYHLFVRQAMQLEPRFLSMVIPSRWMAGGRGLGEFRAEFLGDRRVRNLVDYENAKDVFPTVGIGGGICYFLWDRDNLGLCECVYHRNGAKIGPFLRSLNEFDVFVRDKRAVDILHKVVTAGERPFEELVSGDTPFGLATNFSDYVADAVPKGGQVRLYANIGTTRIRGAMKREAINKNEHLIDVWKLFLPVAGSGRERERSGVDLVLGPPLIGEPGSVCTQTYLVAGPLRSKAEAKRVESYLRTRLSRFLISLRKPAQHVFSSMYRWVPVQTWDRTWTDSDLYKKYGVTKDEIAFIEAMIRPMGEGESDD
;
A
#
# COMPACT_ATOMS: atom_id res chain seq x y z
N MET A 1 33.84 14.26 19.89
CA MET A 1 33.33 15.59 19.48
C MET A 1 31.87 15.60 19.79
N GLN A 2 31.38 16.53 20.58
CA GLN A 2 30.00 16.65 20.97
C GLN A 2 29.35 17.76 20.13
N PHE A 3 28.19 17.51 19.55
CA PHE A 3 27.46 18.50 18.76
C PHE A 3 26.21 18.92 19.52
N ASP A 4 25.94 20.23 19.58
CA ASP A 4 24.67 20.72 20.09
C ASP A 4 23.55 20.56 19.05
N VAL A 5 23.85 20.82 17.79
CA VAL A 5 22.87 20.78 16.69
C VAL A 5 23.47 20.06 15.47
N ILE A 6 22.71 19.16 14.91
CA ILE A 6 22.98 18.56 13.60
C ILE A 6 21.81 18.88 12.67
N ILE A 7 22.09 19.51 11.54
CA ILE A 7 21.12 19.74 10.47
C ILE A 7 21.67 19.21 9.16
N GLY A 8 20.82 18.67 8.30
CA GLY A 8 21.29 18.12 7.05
C GLY A 8 20.20 17.74 6.03
N ASN A 9 20.69 17.57 4.82
CA ASN A 9 19.97 16.94 3.71
C ASN A 9 20.85 15.80 3.20
N PRO A 10 20.75 14.60 3.77
CA PRO A 10 21.61 13.48 3.43
C PRO A 10 21.33 12.96 2.03
N PRO A 11 22.26 12.23 1.39
CA PRO A 11 21.97 11.54 0.14
C PRO A 11 20.84 10.54 0.33
N TYR A 12 19.86 10.54 -0.60
CA TYR A 12 18.62 9.78 -0.42
C TYR A 12 18.75 8.31 -0.79
N GLN A 13 19.54 8.02 -1.80
CA GLN A 13 19.72 6.67 -2.32
C GLN A 13 21.14 6.48 -2.87
N MET A 14 21.56 5.22 -2.91
CA MET A 14 22.77 4.80 -3.58
C MET A 14 22.38 4.10 -4.88
N THR A 15 23.01 4.49 -5.98
CA THR A 15 22.77 3.85 -7.28
C THR A 15 23.31 2.44 -7.23
N GLY A 16 22.45 1.45 -7.50
CA GLY A 16 22.87 0.06 -7.60
C GLY A 16 23.84 -0.12 -8.77
N GLY A 17 25.03 -0.64 -8.50
CA GLY A 17 26.15 -0.79 -9.43
C GLY A 17 25.93 -1.77 -10.59
N GLY A 18 24.85 -1.62 -11.35
CA GLY A 18 24.51 -2.52 -12.46
C GLY A 18 23.58 -1.93 -13.52
N GLY A 19 23.38 -0.60 -13.55
CA GLY A 19 22.55 0.03 -14.60
C GLY A 19 21.05 -0.29 -14.54
N GLY A 20 20.56 -0.81 -13.42
CA GLY A 20 19.17 -1.17 -13.19
C GLY A 20 18.51 -0.33 -12.10
N THR A 21 17.19 -0.38 -12.05
CA THR A 21 16.29 0.33 -11.15
C THR A 21 16.38 -0.09 -9.66
N ASN A 22 17.51 -0.64 -9.20
CA ASN A 22 17.72 -1.18 -7.86
C ASN A 22 18.37 -0.18 -6.89
N ASP A 23 17.94 1.07 -6.95
CA ASP A 23 18.41 2.07 -5.99
C ASP A 23 17.95 1.70 -4.57
N SER A 24 18.90 1.67 -3.64
CA SER A 24 18.65 1.41 -2.23
C SER A 24 18.64 2.71 -1.44
N PRO A 25 17.65 2.95 -0.57
CA PRO A 25 17.64 4.12 0.29
C PRO A 25 18.81 4.05 1.28
N ILE A 26 19.50 5.17 1.48
CA ILE A 26 20.61 5.28 2.46
C ILE A 26 20.42 6.40 3.47
N TYR A 27 19.49 7.33 3.25
CA TYR A 27 19.26 8.48 4.14
C TYR A 27 18.99 8.07 5.61
N HIS A 28 18.35 6.95 5.83
CA HIS A 28 18.05 6.42 7.16
C HIS A 28 19.32 6.06 7.95
N LEU A 29 20.39 5.66 7.28
CA LEU A 29 21.69 5.40 7.90
C LEU A 29 22.30 6.70 8.46
N PHE A 30 22.18 7.80 7.72
CA PHE A 30 22.63 9.12 8.18
C PHE A 30 21.81 9.62 9.37
N VAL A 31 20.48 9.41 9.37
CA VAL A 31 19.64 9.77 10.50
C VAL A 31 20.04 8.98 11.75
N ARG A 32 20.19 7.64 11.63
CA ARG A 32 20.65 6.78 12.73
C ARG A 32 22.02 7.21 13.26
N GLN A 33 22.97 7.44 12.37
CA GLN A 33 24.30 7.88 12.75
C GLN A 33 24.28 9.22 13.48
N ALA A 34 23.47 10.17 13.01
CA ALA A 34 23.31 11.47 13.67
C ALA A 34 22.68 11.35 15.06
N MET A 35 21.66 10.47 15.22
CA MET A 35 21.08 10.18 16.53
C MET A 35 22.08 9.54 17.50
N GLN A 36 22.97 8.66 17.02
CA GLN A 36 24.03 8.04 17.82
C GLN A 36 25.07 9.05 18.35
N LEU A 37 25.23 10.19 17.68
CA LEU A 37 26.08 11.28 18.16
C LEU A 37 25.45 12.08 19.30
N GLU A 38 24.20 11.78 19.65
CA GLU A 38 23.45 12.38 20.74
C GLU A 38 23.46 13.92 20.76
N PRO A 39 23.24 14.61 19.62
CA PRO A 39 23.15 16.06 19.65
C PRO A 39 21.94 16.48 20.51
N ARG A 40 21.91 17.72 20.97
CA ARG A 40 20.72 18.25 21.61
C ARG A 40 19.56 18.35 20.62
N PHE A 41 19.82 18.84 19.42
CA PHE A 41 18.83 18.94 18.35
C PHE A 41 19.33 18.29 17.06
N LEU A 42 18.44 17.52 16.42
CA LEU A 42 18.67 16.97 15.09
C LEU A 42 17.51 17.36 14.17
N SER A 43 17.81 17.92 13.01
CA SER A 43 16.82 18.19 11.96
C SER A 43 17.37 17.79 10.60
N MET A 44 16.63 16.93 9.89
CA MET A 44 17.01 16.51 8.54
C MET A 44 15.81 16.53 7.60
N VAL A 45 16.10 16.80 6.32
CA VAL A 45 15.15 16.66 5.22
C VAL A 45 15.35 15.30 4.57
N ILE A 46 14.33 14.44 4.55
CA ILE A 46 14.41 13.07 4.05
C ILE A 46 13.17 12.69 3.23
N PRO A 47 13.28 11.73 2.29
CA PRO A 47 12.11 11.19 1.60
C PRO A 47 11.09 10.58 2.55
N SER A 48 9.79 10.82 2.33
CA SER A 48 8.70 10.33 3.20
C SER A 48 8.35 8.85 2.99
N ARG A 49 9.04 8.15 2.10
CA ARG A 49 8.77 6.73 1.79
C ARG A 49 8.84 5.81 3.01
N TRP A 50 9.65 6.13 4.00
CA TRP A 50 9.77 5.34 5.23
C TRP A 50 8.46 5.24 5.98
N MET A 51 7.54 6.18 5.84
CA MET A 51 6.28 6.28 6.59
C MET A 51 5.38 5.04 6.43
N ALA A 52 5.29 4.49 5.23
CA ALA A 52 4.43 3.34 4.95
C ALA A 52 5.10 2.21 4.15
N GLY A 53 6.33 2.41 3.64
CA GLY A 53 6.99 1.44 2.79
C GLY A 53 8.49 1.65 2.69
N GLY A 54 9.04 1.30 1.52
CA GLY A 54 10.47 1.36 1.23
C GLY A 54 11.21 0.06 1.56
N ARG A 55 11.98 -0.44 0.56
CA ARG A 55 12.80 -1.64 0.74
C ARG A 55 13.85 -1.38 1.84
N GLY A 56 13.93 -2.26 2.84
CA GLY A 56 14.91 -2.15 3.93
C GLY A 56 14.61 -1.08 4.99
N LEU A 57 13.47 -0.36 4.91
CA LEU A 57 13.15 0.74 5.84
C LEU A 57 12.25 0.32 7.01
N GLY A 58 11.89 -0.95 7.14
CA GLY A 58 10.99 -1.44 8.18
C GLY A 58 11.50 -1.20 9.59
N GLU A 59 12.75 -1.56 9.87
CA GLU A 59 13.39 -1.35 11.18
C GLU A 59 13.53 0.14 11.49
N PHE A 60 14.05 0.93 10.55
CA PHE A 60 14.15 2.38 10.72
C PHE A 60 12.79 3.01 11.03
N ARG A 61 11.74 2.60 10.32
CA ARG A 61 10.37 3.07 10.59
C ARG A 61 9.94 2.76 12.02
N ALA A 62 10.11 1.51 12.46
CA ALA A 62 9.72 1.10 13.81
C ALA A 62 10.47 1.90 14.89
N GLU A 63 11.78 2.09 14.74
CA GLU A 63 12.61 2.89 15.63
C GLU A 63 12.17 4.35 15.65
N PHE A 64 12.02 4.96 14.46
CA PHE A 64 11.70 6.37 14.33
C PHE A 64 10.29 6.69 14.83
N LEU A 65 9.30 5.84 14.55
CA LEU A 65 7.94 6.01 15.06
C LEU A 65 7.86 5.81 16.58
N GLY A 66 8.71 4.95 17.14
CA GLY A 66 8.79 4.71 18.59
C GLY A 66 9.56 5.80 19.37
N ASP A 67 10.33 6.64 18.68
CA ASP A 67 11.17 7.64 19.33
C ASP A 67 10.39 8.90 19.70
N ARG A 68 10.08 9.04 20.99
CA ARG A 68 9.33 10.17 21.54
C ARG A 68 10.10 11.49 21.54
N ARG A 69 11.37 11.50 21.12
CA ARG A 69 12.20 12.71 20.94
C ARG A 69 11.94 13.38 19.58
N VAL A 70 11.23 12.73 18.66
CA VAL A 70 10.73 13.37 17.43
C VAL A 70 9.58 14.29 17.81
N ARG A 71 9.83 15.61 17.85
CA ARG A 71 8.90 16.62 18.37
C ARG A 71 8.10 17.35 17.31
N ASN A 72 8.68 17.50 16.12
CA ASN A 72 8.00 18.09 14.97
C ASN A 72 8.24 17.21 13.75
N LEU A 73 7.20 17.01 12.96
CA LEU A 73 7.26 16.33 11.67
C LEU A 73 6.42 17.12 10.66
N VAL A 74 7.06 17.63 9.63
CA VAL A 74 6.39 18.34 8.53
C VAL A 74 6.58 17.54 7.26
N ASP A 75 5.48 17.11 6.66
CA ASP A 75 5.45 16.23 5.51
C ASP A 75 4.78 16.90 4.30
N TYR A 76 5.42 16.80 3.15
CA TYR A 76 4.92 17.26 1.87
C TYR A 76 4.64 16.05 0.97
N GLU A 77 3.37 15.82 0.61
CA GLU A 77 2.99 14.72 -0.27
C GLU A 77 3.65 14.84 -1.64
N ASN A 78 3.77 16.05 -2.15
CA ASN A 78 4.49 16.36 -3.38
C ASN A 78 5.83 17.02 -3.08
N ALA A 79 6.91 16.30 -3.37
CA ALA A 79 8.27 16.82 -3.14
C ALA A 79 8.57 18.11 -3.93
N LYS A 80 7.87 18.37 -5.04
CA LYS A 80 8.03 19.59 -5.85
C LYS A 80 7.61 20.86 -5.11
N ASP A 81 6.77 20.75 -4.07
CA ASP A 81 6.39 21.87 -3.23
C ASP A 81 7.60 22.41 -2.41
N VAL A 82 8.65 21.60 -2.25
CA VAL A 82 9.91 21.94 -1.55
C VAL A 82 11.06 22.04 -2.53
N PHE A 83 11.17 21.10 -3.47
CA PHE A 83 12.22 21.02 -4.49
C PHE A 83 11.61 20.98 -5.89
N PRO A 84 11.34 22.14 -6.53
CA PRO A 84 10.57 22.20 -7.78
C PRO A 84 11.16 21.39 -8.94
N THR A 85 12.48 21.17 -8.95
CA THR A 85 13.18 20.46 -10.04
C THR A 85 13.40 18.97 -9.78
N VAL A 86 13.05 18.47 -8.57
CA VAL A 86 13.34 17.08 -8.17
C VAL A 86 12.07 16.28 -8.03
N GLY A 87 11.97 15.17 -8.75
CA GLY A 87 10.85 14.22 -8.63
C GLY A 87 11.18 13.12 -7.62
N ILE A 88 10.65 13.23 -6.39
CA ILE A 88 10.80 12.21 -5.34
C ILE A 88 9.43 11.55 -5.13
N GLY A 89 9.32 10.28 -5.56
CA GLY A 89 8.08 9.53 -5.37
C GLY A 89 7.78 9.28 -3.88
N GLY A 90 6.57 9.60 -3.45
CA GLY A 90 6.11 9.43 -2.08
C GLY A 90 6.28 10.66 -1.19
N GLY A 91 6.84 11.76 -1.73
CA GLY A 91 6.97 13.03 -1.00
C GLY A 91 8.25 13.15 -0.18
N ILE A 92 8.33 14.25 0.56
CA ILE A 92 9.49 14.62 1.38
C ILE A 92 9.03 15.14 2.73
N CYS A 93 9.79 14.88 3.78
CA CYS A 93 9.53 15.43 5.11
C CYS A 93 10.79 15.98 5.74
N TYR A 94 10.58 16.86 6.71
CA TYR A 94 11.62 17.22 7.67
C TYR A 94 11.09 17.08 9.09
N PHE A 95 12.01 16.87 10.03
CA PHE A 95 11.67 16.65 11.43
C PHE A 95 12.60 17.40 12.36
N LEU A 96 12.13 17.68 13.57
CA LEU A 96 12.95 18.08 14.69
C LEU A 96 12.94 16.96 15.74
N TRP A 97 14.11 16.46 16.05
CA TRP A 97 14.37 15.56 17.16
C TRP A 97 15.07 16.36 18.27
N ASP A 98 14.56 16.30 19.50
CA ASP A 98 15.05 17.00 20.69
C ASP A 98 15.35 15.96 21.76
N ARG A 99 16.66 15.75 22.02
CA ARG A 99 17.17 14.74 22.94
C ARG A 99 16.56 14.87 24.34
N ASP A 100 16.40 16.09 24.80
CA ASP A 100 16.06 16.40 26.18
C ASP A 100 14.54 16.59 26.42
N ASN A 101 13.71 16.44 25.36
CA ASN A 101 12.30 16.73 25.40
C ASN A 101 11.45 15.58 24.80
N LEU A 102 10.98 14.69 25.66
CA LEU A 102 10.13 13.56 25.27
C LEU A 102 8.65 13.95 25.23
N GLY A 103 7.92 13.51 24.21
CA GLY A 103 6.46 13.74 24.21
C GLY A 103 5.77 13.39 22.89
N LEU A 104 4.60 13.99 22.68
CA LEU A 104 3.89 13.90 21.41
C LEU A 104 4.58 14.72 20.33
N CYS A 105 4.44 14.30 19.10
CA CYS A 105 4.97 15.00 17.93
C CYS A 105 3.92 15.96 17.37
N GLU A 106 4.32 17.20 17.12
CA GLU A 106 3.54 18.14 16.33
C GLU A 106 3.71 17.80 14.85
N CYS A 107 2.63 17.35 14.22
CA CYS A 107 2.62 16.92 12.82
C CYS A 107 1.89 17.93 11.95
N VAL A 108 2.53 18.32 10.85
CA VAL A 108 1.95 19.14 9.78
C VAL A 108 2.04 18.36 8.47
N TYR A 109 0.96 18.33 7.73
CA TYR A 109 0.88 17.67 6.43
C TYR A 109 0.50 18.65 5.34
N HIS A 110 1.28 18.70 4.27
CA HIS A 110 1.02 19.52 3.09
C HIS A 110 0.50 18.64 1.94
N ARG A 111 -0.68 18.97 1.45
CA ARG A 111 -1.34 18.23 0.36
C ARG A 111 -2.07 19.17 -0.56
N ASN A 112 -1.82 19.08 -1.89
CA ASN A 112 -2.48 19.89 -2.92
C ASN A 112 -2.43 21.40 -2.60
N GLY A 113 -1.28 21.90 -2.11
CA GLY A 113 -1.10 23.29 -1.72
C GLY A 113 -1.75 23.70 -0.38
N ALA A 114 -2.51 22.80 0.26
CA ALA A 114 -3.12 23.05 1.56
C ALA A 114 -2.23 22.57 2.71
N LYS A 115 -2.13 23.37 3.78
CA LYS A 115 -1.52 22.99 5.05
C LYS A 115 -2.59 22.40 5.96
N ILE A 116 -2.37 21.17 6.44
CA ILE A 116 -3.26 20.42 7.32
C ILE A 116 -2.57 20.24 8.66
N GLY A 117 -3.20 20.64 9.74
CA GLY A 117 -2.63 20.69 11.09
C GLY A 117 -2.19 22.11 11.49
N PRO A 118 -1.37 22.27 12.56
CA PRO A 118 -0.67 21.20 13.27
C PRO A 118 -1.58 20.31 14.13
N PHE A 119 -1.17 19.05 14.33
CA PHE A 119 -1.80 18.12 15.24
C PHE A 119 -0.76 17.51 16.17
N LEU A 120 -1.02 17.53 17.48
CA LEU A 120 -0.22 16.79 18.44
C LEU A 120 -0.67 15.33 18.47
N ARG A 121 0.24 14.41 18.15
CA ARG A 121 -0.09 12.97 18.12
C ARG A 121 1.13 12.10 18.44
N SER A 122 0.87 10.86 18.83
CA SER A 122 1.89 9.82 18.85
C SER A 122 2.21 9.39 17.42
N LEU A 123 3.49 9.16 17.13
CA LEU A 123 3.86 8.67 15.80
C LEU A 123 3.61 7.16 15.66
N ASN A 124 3.64 6.40 16.76
CA ASN A 124 3.50 4.94 16.80
C ASN A 124 2.07 4.44 17.05
N GLU A 125 1.06 5.19 16.62
CA GLU A 125 -0.34 4.74 16.70
C GLU A 125 -0.57 3.44 15.91
N PHE A 126 0.19 3.26 14.82
CA PHE A 126 0.18 2.07 13.95
C PHE A 126 1.62 1.70 13.54
N ASP A 127 1.78 0.54 12.92
CA ASP A 127 3.06 0.05 12.37
C ASP A 127 3.57 0.84 11.14
N VAL A 128 2.73 1.70 10.58
CA VAL A 128 3.05 2.70 9.55
C VAL A 128 2.51 4.06 9.96
N PHE A 129 3.12 5.13 9.45
CA PHE A 129 2.65 6.49 9.73
C PHE A 129 1.54 6.89 8.75
N VAL A 130 0.32 7.03 9.26
CA VAL A 130 -0.82 7.58 8.51
C VAL A 130 -0.73 9.10 8.53
N ARG A 131 -0.49 9.73 7.39
CA ARG A 131 -0.17 11.16 7.28
C ARG A 131 -1.30 12.08 7.73
N ASP A 132 -2.50 11.83 7.22
CA ASP A 132 -3.68 12.67 7.47
C ASP A 132 -4.42 12.21 8.74
N LYS A 133 -4.56 13.10 9.72
CA LYS A 133 -5.22 12.79 10.99
C LYS A 133 -6.68 12.36 10.80
N ARG A 134 -7.38 12.90 9.80
CA ARG A 134 -8.75 12.49 9.48
C ARG A 134 -8.83 11.02 9.09
N ALA A 135 -7.81 10.53 8.35
CA ALA A 135 -7.72 9.12 8.01
C ALA A 135 -7.45 8.24 9.23
N VAL A 136 -6.70 8.74 10.22
CA VAL A 136 -6.47 8.03 11.50
C VAL A 136 -7.76 7.81 12.25
N ASP A 137 -8.63 8.83 12.34
CA ASP A 137 -9.90 8.74 13.07
C ASP A 137 -10.84 7.70 12.44
N ILE A 138 -10.91 7.66 11.11
CA ILE A 138 -11.66 6.63 10.37
C ILE A 138 -11.05 5.24 10.61
N LEU A 139 -9.72 5.13 10.53
CA LEU A 139 -9.02 3.86 10.72
C LEU A 139 -9.26 3.30 12.13
N HIS A 140 -9.23 4.13 13.17
CA HIS A 140 -9.56 3.70 14.54
C HIS A 140 -10.94 3.08 14.64
N LYS A 141 -11.96 3.66 14.01
CA LYS A 141 -13.32 3.11 14.00
C LYS A 141 -13.37 1.70 13.39
N VAL A 142 -12.63 1.50 12.30
CA VAL A 142 -12.58 0.20 11.60
C VAL A 142 -11.78 -0.83 12.41
N VAL A 143 -10.59 -0.48 12.89
CA VAL A 143 -9.69 -1.42 13.60
C VAL A 143 -10.26 -1.81 14.96
N THR A 144 -10.94 -0.88 15.67
CA THR A 144 -11.57 -1.15 16.97
C THR A 144 -12.69 -2.21 16.89
N ALA A 145 -13.26 -2.46 15.70
CA ALA A 145 -14.22 -3.53 15.50
C ALA A 145 -13.62 -4.94 15.68
N GLY A 146 -12.29 -5.08 15.70
CA GLY A 146 -11.58 -6.32 16.02
C GLY A 146 -11.77 -7.45 15.00
N GLU A 147 -12.13 -7.12 13.76
CA GLU A 147 -12.36 -8.10 12.70
C GLU A 147 -11.04 -8.61 12.11
N ARG A 148 -11.08 -9.85 11.60
CA ARG A 148 -9.92 -10.46 10.92
C ARG A 148 -9.42 -9.58 9.76
N PRO A 149 -8.10 -9.37 9.61
CA PRO A 149 -7.54 -8.65 8.47
C PRO A 149 -7.68 -9.46 7.17
N PHE A 150 -8.08 -8.80 6.10
CA PHE A 150 -8.18 -9.42 4.76
C PHE A 150 -6.80 -9.88 4.24
N GLU A 151 -5.70 -9.33 4.76
CA GLU A 151 -4.33 -9.78 4.51
C GLU A 151 -4.17 -11.30 4.66
N GLU A 152 -4.87 -11.93 5.60
CA GLU A 152 -4.79 -13.36 5.86
C GLU A 152 -5.35 -14.23 4.72
N LEU A 153 -6.19 -13.64 3.88
CA LEU A 153 -6.74 -14.30 2.67
C LEU A 153 -5.87 -14.04 1.43
N VAL A 154 -4.88 -13.14 1.53
CA VAL A 154 -4.08 -12.70 0.38
C VAL A 154 -2.73 -13.40 0.36
N SER A 155 -2.39 -14.01 -0.76
CA SER A 155 -1.11 -14.68 -0.96
C SER A 155 0.09 -13.72 -0.87
N GLY A 156 1.25 -14.28 -0.63
CA GLY A 156 2.51 -13.58 -0.88
C GLY A 156 2.74 -13.32 -2.38
N ASP A 157 3.84 -12.65 -2.67
CA ASP A 157 4.30 -12.40 -4.04
C ASP A 157 4.58 -13.71 -4.79
N THR A 158 4.37 -13.69 -6.11
CA THR A 158 4.56 -14.87 -6.98
C THR A 158 3.75 -16.09 -6.49
N PRO A 159 2.41 -16.00 -6.47
CA PRO A 159 1.55 -16.98 -5.78
C PRO A 159 1.76 -18.43 -6.20
N PHE A 160 1.98 -18.65 -7.50
CA PHE A 160 2.14 -19.99 -8.09
C PHE A 160 3.58 -20.30 -8.54
N GLY A 161 4.56 -19.47 -8.13
CA GLY A 161 5.95 -19.62 -8.55
C GLY A 161 6.25 -19.11 -9.96
N LEU A 162 5.27 -18.50 -10.62
CA LEU A 162 5.37 -18.01 -12.01
C LEU A 162 5.80 -16.53 -12.03
N ALA A 163 7.01 -16.25 -12.51
CA ALA A 163 7.53 -14.89 -12.62
C ALA A 163 6.80 -14.09 -13.73
N THR A 164 6.99 -12.77 -13.73
CA THR A 164 6.37 -11.88 -14.75
C THR A 164 6.77 -12.24 -16.17
N ASN A 165 7.98 -12.76 -16.37
CA ASN A 165 8.53 -13.16 -17.68
C ASN A 165 8.28 -14.64 -18.01
N PHE A 166 7.40 -15.33 -17.31
CA PHE A 166 7.02 -16.71 -17.62
C PHE A 166 6.41 -16.77 -19.02
N SER A 167 6.92 -17.68 -19.88
CA SER A 167 6.57 -17.76 -21.31
C SER A 167 6.13 -19.16 -21.76
N ASP A 168 6.21 -20.20 -20.91
CA ASP A 168 5.80 -21.56 -21.26
C ASP A 168 4.28 -21.74 -21.15
N TYR A 169 3.54 -21.06 -22.03
CA TYR A 169 2.08 -21.17 -22.17
C TYR A 169 1.65 -20.90 -23.60
N VAL A 170 0.44 -21.33 -23.94
CA VAL A 170 -0.17 -21.03 -25.24
C VAL A 170 -1.23 -19.95 -25.04
N ALA A 171 -1.01 -18.77 -25.63
CA ALA A 171 -1.93 -17.63 -25.52
C ALA A 171 -3.30 -17.98 -26.13
N ASP A 172 -4.37 -17.47 -25.51
CA ASP A 172 -5.78 -17.63 -25.89
C ASP A 172 -6.28 -19.08 -26.00
N ALA A 173 -5.43 -20.06 -25.62
CA ALA A 173 -5.82 -21.46 -25.64
C ALA A 173 -6.76 -21.81 -24.48
N VAL A 174 -7.69 -22.71 -24.75
CA VAL A 174 -8.52 -23.34 -23.72
C VAL A 174 -7.74 -24.51 -23.12
N PRO A 175 -7.60 -24.60 -21.78
CA PRO A 175 -6.90 -25.70 -21.12
C PRO A 175 -7.53 -27.06 -21.49
N LYS A 176 -6.68 -28.06 -21.77
CA LYS A 176 -7.05 -29.46 -21.98
C LYS A 176 -6.46 -30.32 -20.85
N GLY A 177 -6.72 -31.61 -20.83
CA GLY A 177 -6.29 -32.52 -19.76
C GLY A 177 -4.84 -32.25 -19.32
N GLY A 178 -4.60 -32.14 -18.02
CA GLY A 178 -3.30 -31.80 -17.42
C GLY A 178 -2.86 -30.33 -17.54
N GLN A 179 -3.71 -29.46 -18.05
CA GLN A 179 -3.44 -28.01 -18.17
C GLN A 179 -4.35 -27.21 -17.25
N VAL A 180 -3.91 -25.99 -16.96
CA VAL A 180 -4.63 -24.96 -16.20
C VAL A 180 -4.69 -23.66 -16.98
N ARG A 181 -5.68 -22.82 -16.67
CA ARG A 181 -5.82 -21.47 -17.25
C ARG A 181 -4.83 -20.51 -16.57
N LEU A 182 -4.01 -19.87 -17.37
CA LEU A 182 -3.09 -18.83 -16.92
C LEU A 182 -3.72 -17.44 -17.09
N TYR A 183 -3.54 -16.59 -16.09
CA TYR A 183 -3.78 -15.14 -16.13
C TYR A 183 -2.47 -14.39 -15.91
N ALA A 184 -2.16 -13.44 -16.77
CA ALA A 184 -0.97 -12.59 -16.67
C ALA A 184 -1.27 -11.18 -17.18
N ASN A 185 -0.42 -10.21 -16.84
CA ASN A 185 -0.40 -8.89 -17.48
C ASN A 185 0.97 -8.68 -18.14
N ILE A 186 0.97 -8.22 -19.38
CA ILE A 186 2.18 -7.75 -20.08
C ILE A 186 1.97 -6.28 -20.37
N GLY A 187 2.67 -5.42 -19.61
CA GLY A 187 2.37 -3.98 -19.61
C GLY A 187 0.95 -3.72 -19.13
N THR A 188 0.13 -3.12 -19.98
CA THR A 188 -1.31 -2.86 -19.71
C THR A 188 -2.23 -3.94 -20.29
N THR A 189 -1.68 -4.89 -21.05
CA THR A 189 -2.48 -5.92 -21.72
C THR A 189 -2.68 -7.13 -20.83
N ARG A 190 -3.93 -7.54 -20.66
CA ARG A 190 -4.30 -8.75 -19.95
C ARG A 190 -4.16 -9.94 -20.88
N ILE A 191 -3.45 -10.97 -20.43
CA ILE A 191 -3.22 -12.22 -21.15
C ILE A 191 -3.98 -13.35 -20.47
N ARG A 192 -4.62 -14.17 -21.28
CA ARG A 192 -5.19 -15.47 -20.89
C ARG A 192 -4.50 -16.55 -21.73
N GLY A 193 -4.29 -17.73 -21.15
CA GLY A 193 -3.69 -18.84 -21.90
C GLY A 193 -3.85 -20.17 -21.20
N ALA A 194 -3.27 -21.21 -21.78
CA ALA A 194 -3.20 -22.54 -21.20
C ALA A 194 -1.75 -22.95 -20.97
N MET A 195 -1.46 -23.49 -19.79
CA MET A 195 -0.13 -23.98 -19.42
C MET A 195 -0.22 -25.34 -18.76
N LYS A 196 0.89 -26.05 -18.69
CA LYS A 196 0.98 -27.34 -17.99
C LYS A 196 0.88 -27.13 -16.49
N ARG A 197 0.05 -27.91 -15.81
CA ARG A 197 -0.13 -27.85 -14.36
C ARG A 197 1.16 -28.19 -13.59
N GLU A 198 1.96 -29.10 -14.12
CA GLU A 198 3.22 -29.55 -13.50
C GLU A 198 4.30 -28.47 -13.34
N ALA A 199 4.16 -27.35 -14.05
CA ALA A 199 5.05 -26.19 -13.92
C ALA A 199 4.79 -25.36 -12.64
N ILE A 200 3.73 -25.68 -11.89
CA ILE A 200 3.33 -24.96 -10.69
C ILE A 200 4.01 -25.64 -9.48
N ASN A 201 4.69 -24.84 -8.66
CA ASN A 201 5.47 -25.33 -7.51
C ASN A 201 5.12 -24.64 -6.18
N LYS A 202 4.09 -23.79 -6.19
CA LYS A 202 3.59 -23.08 -4.99
C LYS A 202 2.08 -23.11 -4.95
N ASN A 203 1.52 -23.15 -3.75
CA ASN A 203 0.10 -22.96 -3.46
C ASN A 203 -0.83 -23.82 -4.35
N GLU A 204 -0.45 -25.04 -4.64
CA GLU A 204 -1.22 -25.96 -5.49
C GLU A 204 -2.67 -26.12 -5.00
N HIS A 205 -2.89 -26.04 -3.68
CA HIS A 205 -4.21 -26.07 -3.06
C HIS A 205 -5.14 -24.93 -3.50
N LEU A 206 -4.60 -23.84 -4.05
CA LEU A 206 -5.38 -22.72 -4.60
C LEU A 206 -5.75 -22.91 -6.08
N ILE A 207 -5.26 -23.95 -6.76
CA ILE A 207 -5.53 -24.14 -8.19
C ILE A 207 -7.01 -24.45 -8.41
N ASP A 208 -7.57 -25.43 -7.70
CA ASP A 208 -8.88 -26.01 -7.96
C ASP A 208 -10.00 -25.41 -7.08
N VAL A 209 -9.81 -24.18 -6.61
CA VAL A 209 -10.79 -23.44 -5.82
C VAL A 209 -11.16 -22.12 -6.49
N TRP A 210 -12.31 -21.55 -6.13
CA TRP A 210 -12.66 -20.19 -6.47
C TRP A 210 -11.75 -19.23 -5.69
N LYS A 211 -11.32 -18.15 -6.33
CA LYS A 211 -10.40 -17.14 -5.79
C LYS A 211 -10.55 -15.82 -6.53
N LEU A 212 -9.89 -14.78 -6.05
CA LEU A 212 -9.70 -13.55 -6.81
C LEU A 212 -8.23 -13.40 -7.19
N PHE A 213 -7.98 -12.92 -8.37
CA PHE A 213 -6.69 -12.38 -8.79
C PHE A 213 -6.70 -10.87 -8.59
N LEU A 214 -5.81 -10.38 -7.74
CA LEU A 214 -5.68 -8.98 -7.36
C LEU A 214 -4.48 -8.39 -8.09
N PRO A 215 -4.66 -7.44 -9.03
CA PRO A 215 -3.53 -6.85 -9.75
C PRO A 215 -2.49 -6.25 -8.80
N VAL A 216 -1.23 -6.60 -8.98
CA VAL A 216 -0.11 -6.01 -8.23
C VAL A 216 0.12 -4.56 -8.65
N ALA A 217 -0.01 -4.27 -9.95
CA ALA A 217 0.03 -2.90 -10.44
C ALA A 217 -1.31 -2.21 -10.13
N GLY A 218 -1.29 -1.32 -9.16
CA GLY A 218 -2.38 -0.38 -8.91
C GLY A 218 -2.18 0.93 -9.67
N SER A 219 -3.06 1.90 -9.41
CA SER A 219 -2.88 3.27 -9.89
C SER A 219 -1.53 3.84 -9.43
N GLY A 220 -0.75 4.39 -10.32
CA GLY A 220 0.57 4.93 -10.02
C GLY A 220 0.51 6.38 -9.54
N ARG A 221 0.48 7.32 -10.52
CA ARG A 221 0.55 8.76 -10.25
C ARG A 221 -0.79 9.50 -10.42
N GLU A 222 -1.91 8.79 -10.41
CA GLU A 222 -3.22 9.40 -10.60
C GLU A 222 -3.52 10.40 -9.48
N ARG A 223 -3.16 10.06 -8.25
CA ARG A 223 -3.34 10.93 -7.09
C ARG A 223 -2.54 12.22 -7.19
N GLU A 224 -1.34 12.17 -7.75
CA GLU A 224 -0.50 13.35 -7.98
C GLU A 224 -1.10 14.27 -9.06
N ARG A 225 -1.88 13.72 -10.00
CA ARG A 225 -2.47 14.46 -11.13
C ARG A 225 -3.87 14.99 -10.86
N SER A 226 -4.72 14.23 -10.18
CA SER A 226 -6.15 14.52 -10.02
C SER A 226 -6.63 14.64 -8.58
N GLY A 227 -5.76 14.35 -7.60
CA GLY A 227 -6.13 14.30 -6.17
C GLY A 227 -6.96 13.09 -5.77
N VAL A 228 -7.48 12.31 -6.72
CA VAL A 228 -8.30 11.09 -6.51
C VAL A 228 -7.61 9.88 -7.08
N ASP A 229 -7.75 8.74 -6.40
CA ASP A 229 -7.03 7.51 -6.72
C ASP A 229 -7.99 6.32 -6.86
N LEU A 230 -7.75 5.43 -7.82
CA LEU A 230 -8.39 4.10 -7.88
C LEU A 230 -7.81 3.13 -6.86
N VAL A 231 -6.55 3.31 -6.49
CA VAL A 231 -5.77 2.50 -5.53
C VAL A 231 -5.44 1.12 -6.05
N LEU A 232 -6.45 0.37 -6.47
CA LEU A 232 -6.35 -0.99 -7.01
C LEU A 232 -6.71 -1.01 -8.50
N GLY A 233 -6.08 -1.91 -9.26
CA GLY A 233 -6.67 -2.40 -10.50
C GLY A 233 -7.90 -3.27 -10.22
N PRO A 234 -8.84 -3.42 -11.18
CA PRO A 234 -10.02 -4.25 -10.99
C PRO A 234 -9.64 -5.71 -10.64
N PRO A 235 -10.13 -6.26 -9.51
CA PRO A 235 -9.96 -7.67 -9.21
C PRO A 235 -10.60 -8.56 -10.29
N LEU A 236 -10.07 -9.77 -10.49
CA LEU A 236 -10.61 -10.78 -11.39
C LEU A 236 -11.04 -12.01 -10.63
N ILE A 237 -12.16 -12.61 -11.04
CA ILE A 237 -12.58 -13.90 -10.51
C ILE A 237 -11.76 -15.00 -11.19
N GLY A 238 -11.01 -15.75 -10.38
CA GLY A 238 -10.30 -16.96 -10.77
C GLY A 238 -11.14 -18.20 -10.53
N GLU A 239 -11.53 -18.89 -11.60
CA GLU A 239 -12.25 -20.15 -11.56
C GLU A 239 -11.36 -21.31 -11.09
N PRO A 240 -11.93 -22.43 -10.60
CA PRO A 240 -11.17 -23.67 -10.39
C PRO A 240 -10.39 -24.08 -11.66
N GLY A 241 -9.17 -24.57 -11.49
CA GLY A 241 -8.26 -24.89 -12.61
C GLY A 241 -7.56 -23.66 -13.18
N SER A 242 -7.47 -22.54 -12.44
CA SER A 242 -6.78 -21.32 -12.89
C SER A 242 -5.66 -20.88 -11.97
N VAL A 243 -4.66 -20.21 -12.56
CA VAL A 243 -3.45 -19.68 -11.92
C VAL A 243 -3.07 -18.31 -12.50
N CYS A 244 -2.14 -17.62 -11.86
CA CYS A 244 -1.62 -16.35 -12.37
C CYS A 244 -0.10 -16.25 -12.24
N THR A 245 0.49 -15.33 -13.00
CA THR A 245 1.88 -14.92 -12.80
C THR A 245 2.00 -13.94 -11.62
N GLN A 246 3.22 -13.52 -11.31
CA GLN A 246 3.57 -12.49 -10.32
C GLN A 246 2.84 -11.15 -10.53
N THR A 247 2.19 -10.95 -11.66
CA THR A 247 1.42 -9.73 -11.93
C THR A 247 0.13 -9.62 -11.13
N TYR A 248 -0.25 -10.71 -10.44
CA TYR A 248 -1.37 -10.77 -9.51
C TYR A 248 -0.98 -11.40 -8.17
N LEU A 249 -1.64 -10.97 -7.10
CA LEU A 249 -1.78 -11.73 -5.87
C LEU A 249 -3.07 -12.56 -5.94
N VAL A 250 -3.21 -13.53 -5.06
CA VAL A 250 -4.42 -14.38 -4.96
C VAL A 250 -5.09 -14.12 -3.62
N ALA A 251 -6.40 -13.86 -3.64
CA ALA A 251 -7.23 -13.88 -2.44
C ALA A 251 -8.16 -15.11 -2.46
N GLY A 252 -8.05 -15.95 -1.44
CA GLY A 252 -8.80 -17.19 -1.33
C GLY A 252 -8.19 -18.16 -0.30
N PRO A 253 -8.72 -19.40 -0.21
CA PRO A 253 -9.77 -20.02 -1.05
C PRO A 253 -11.17 -19.44 -0.78
N LEU A 254 -12.03 -19.42 -1.80
CA LEU A 254 -13.43 -19.04 -1.73
C LEU A 254 -14.31 -20.26 -2.07
N ARG A 255 -15.51 -20.34 -1.47
CA ARG A 255 -16.37 -21.54 -1.52
C ARG A 255 -17.11 -21.67 -2.86
N SER A 256 -17.39 -20.55 -3.52
CA SER A 256 -18.21 -20.54 -4.73
C SER A 256 -17.98 -19.29 -5.59
N LYS A 257 -18.45 -19.32 -6.83
CA LYS A 257 -18.49 -18.16 -7.72
C LYS A 257 -19.30 -17.00 -7.11
N ALA A 258 -20.39 -17.31 -6.42
CA ALA A 258 -21.22 -16.30 -5.77
C ALA A 258 -20.47 -15.58 -4.64
N GLU A 259 -19.74 -16.34 -3.82
CA GLU A 259 -18.86 -15.76 -2.79
C GLU A 259 -17.76 -14.91 -3.43
N ALA A 260 -17.10 -15.39 -4.49
CA ALA A 260 -16.08 -14.65 -5.21
C ALA A 260 -16.60 -13.30 -5.73
N LYS A 261 -17.81 -13.26 -6.30
CA LYS A 261 -18.45 -12.00 -6.73
C LYS A 261 -18.70 -11.03 -5.57
N ARG A 262 -19.08 -11.54 -4.39
CA ARG A 262 -19.32 -10.69 -3.21
C ARG A 262 -18.02 -10.13 -2.66
N VAL A 263 -16.97 -10.93 -2.61
CA VAL A 263 -15.62 -10.47 -2.20
C VAL A 263 -15.06 -9.45 -3.21
N GLU A 264 -15.24 -9.68 -4.50
CA GLU A 264 -14.88 -8.74 -5.56
C GLU A 264 -15.59 -7.39 -5.37
N SER A 265 -16.92 -7.41 -5.23
CA SER A 265 -17.73 -6.21 -4.99
C SER A 265 -17.27 -5.46 -3.73
N TYR A 266 -16.97 -6.18 -2.64
CA TYR A 266 -16.44 -5.59 -1.41
C TYR A 266 -15.11 -4.87 -1.61
N LEU A 267 -14.16 -5.47 -2.32
CA LEU A 267 -12.87 -4.84 -2.60
C LEU A 267 -12.98 -3.63 -3.55
N ARG A 268 -14.05 -3.55 -4.34
CA ARG A 268 -14.35 -2.39 -5.19
C ARG A 268 -14.93 -1.21 -4.42
N THR A 269 -15.39 -1.38 -3.16
CA THR A 269 -15.90 -0.28 -2.34
C THR A 269 -14.85 0.79 -2.11
N ARG A 270 -15.27 2.04 -1.96
CA ARG A 270 -14.37 3.16 -1.64
C ARG A 270 -13.71 2.97 -0.27
N LEU A 271 -14.46 2.48 0.73
CA LEU A 271 -13.90 2.26 2.07
C LEU A 271 -12.77 1.22 2.05
N SER A 272 -12.94 0.06 1.41
CA SER A 272 -11.88 -0.96 1.31
C SER A 272 -10.64 -0.40 0.64
N ARG A 273 -10.79 0.32 -0.48
CA ARG A 273 -9.68 0.93 -1.21
C ARG A 273 -9.04 2.10 -0.44
N PHE A 274 -9.84 2.87 0.30
CA PHE A 274 -9.32 3.89 1.20
C PHE A 274 -8.38 3.27 2.24
N LEU A 275 -8.79 2.21 2.92
CA LEU A 275 -7.96 1.53 3.92
C LEU A 275 -6.66 0.99 3.32
N ILE A 276 -6.70 0.41 2.11
CA ILE A 276 -5.51 -0.04 1.38
C ILE A 276 -4.60 1.15 1.06
N SER A 277 -5.16 2.29 0.65
CA SER A 277 -4.40 3.49 0.26
C SER A 277 -3.54 4.04 1.39
N LEU A 278 -3.96 3.87 2.64
CA LEU A 278 -3.23 4.34 3.82
C LEU A 278 -1.91 3.59 4.04
N ARG A 279 -1.79 2.38 3.49
CA ARG A 279 -0.58 1.54 3.56
C ARG A 279 0.18 1.47 2.24
N LYS A 280 -0.34 2.10 1.17
CA LYS A 280 0.21 2.04 -0.19
C LYS A 280 1.18 3.20 -0.44
N PRO A 281 2.52 3.00 -0.35
CA PRO A 281 3.50 4.07 -0.54
C PRO A 281 3.83 4.36 -2.00
N ALA A 282 3.48 3.44 -2.92
CA ALA A 282 3.86 3.49 -4.33
C ALA A 282 2.83 2.76 -5.20
N GLN A 283 3.16 2.54 -6.48
CA GLN A 283 2.26 1.93 -7.47
C GLN A 283 1.86 0.49 -7.13
N HIS A 284 2.76 -0.33 -6.61
CA HIS A 284 2.50 -1.75 -6.35
C HIS A 284 1.72 -1.96 -5.06
N VAL A 285 0.84 -2.96 -5.10
CA VAL A 285 0.01 -3.40 -3.96
C VAL A 285 0.47 -4.79 -3.54
N PHE A 286 0.80 -4.96 -2.27
CA PHE A 286 1.22 -6.22 -1.66
C PHE A 286 0.23 -6.68 -0.60
N SER A 287 0.32 -7.94 -0.16
CA SER A 287 -0.58 -8.54 0.84
C SER A 287 -0.70 -7.71 2.12
N SER A 288 0.42 -7.16 2.62
CA SER A 288 0.44 -6.35 3.85
C SER A 288 -0.40 -5.07 3.77
N MET A 289 -0.76 -4.60 2.58
CA MET A 289 -1.61 -3.42 2.42
C MET A 289 -3.08 -3.72 2.71
N TYR A 290 -3.48 -4.99 2.70
CA TYR A 290 -4.83 -5.44 3.05
C TYR A 290 -5.02 -5.64 4.56
N ARG A 291 -4.02 -5.37 5.40
CA ARG A 291 -4.06 -5.57 6.86
C ARG A 291 -5.20 -4.84 7.55
N TRP A 292 -5.53 -3.64 7.10
CA TRP A 292 -6.60 -2.83 7.71
C TRP A 292 -7.96 -3.02 7.05
N VAL A 293 -8.03 -3.81 5.99
CA VAL A 293 -9.30 -4.19 5.36
C VAL A 293 -9.90 -5.34 6.16
N PRO A 294 -11.08 -5.17 6.78
CA PRO A 294 -11.67 -6.23 7.57
C PRO A 294 -12.30 -7.32 6.69
N VAL A 295 -12.16 -8.58 7.10
CA VAL A 295 -12.92 -9.66 6.49
C VAL A 295 -14.38 -9.54 6.90
N GLN A 296 -15.29 -9.58 5.93
CA GLN A 296 -16.72 -9.54 6.14
C GLN A 296 -17.34 -10.96 6.08
N THR A 297 -18.62 -11.08 6.45
CA THR A 297 -19.42 -12.25 6.07
C THR A 297 -19.72 -12.17 4.56
N TRP A 298 -19.66 -13.30 3.88
CA TRP A 298 -19.90 -13.36 2.43
C TRP A 298 -21.29 -13.93 2.10
N ASP A 299 -22.24 -13.77 2.99
CA ASP A 299 -23.66 -14.15 2.83
C ASP A 299 -24.44 -13.11 2.01
N ARG A 300 -23.95 -11.88 1.95
CA ARG A 300 -24.53 -10.76 1.21
C ARG A 300 -23.49 -9.95 0.45
N THR A 301 -23.93 -9.08 -0.45
CA THR A 301 -23.10 -8.04 -1.06
C THR A 301 -22.97 -6.87 -0.08
N TRP A 302 -21.78 -6.32 0.05
CA TRP A 302 -21.47 -5.14 0.86
C TRP A 302 -21.32 -3.91 -0.03
N THR A 303 -22.01 -2.83 0.33
CA THR A 303 -21.88 -1.51 -0.30
C THR A 303 -21.11 -0.54 0.59
N ASP A 304 -20.66 0.58 0.04
CA ASP A 304 -20.06 1.66 0.84
C ASP A 304 -21.02 2.16 1.94
N SER A 305 -22.30 2.30 1.63
CA SER A 305 -23.33 2.70 2.61
C SER A 305 -23.43 1.73 3.79
N ASP A 306 -23.40 0.41 3.52
CA ASP A 306 -23.43 -0.61 4.57
C ASP A 306 -22.19 -0.51 5.46
N LEU A 307 -21.02 -0.34 4.85
CA LEU A 307 -19.75 -0.26 5.57
C LEU A 307 -19.64 1.02 6.40
N TYR A 308 -20.03 2.17 5.82
CA TYR A 308 -20.05 3.44 6.54
C TYR A 308 -20.97 3.37 7.77
N LYS A 309 -22.15 2.79 7.63
CA LYS A 309 -23.08 2.57 8.75
C LYS A 309 -22.48 1.63 9.79
N LYS A 310 -21.89 0.51 9.35
CA LYS A 310 -21.31 -0.51 10.23
C LYS A 310 -20.21 0.08 11.13
N TYR A 311 -19.31 0.89 10.56
CA TYR A 311 -18.19 1.46 11.30
C TYR A 311 -18.47 2.86 11.87
N GLY A 312 -19.69 3.36 11.78
CA GLY A 312 -20.04 4.68 12.32
C GLY A 312 -19.27 5.83 11.66
N VAL A 313 -19.01 5.71 10.33
CA VAL A 313 -18.34 6.76 9.56
C VAL A 313 -19.29 7.95 9.40
N THR A 314 -18.85 9.13 9.80
CA THR A 314 -19.66 10.36 9.76
C THR A 314 -19.79 10.92 8.34
N LYS A 315 -20.72 11.88 8.14
CA LYS A 315 -20.90 12.52 6.83
C LYS A 315 -19.63 13.22 6.33
N ASP A 316 -18.90 13.88 7.21
CA ASP A 316 -17.65 14.57 6.86
C ASP A 316 -16.53 13.59 6.50
N GLU A 317 -16.45 12.47 7.23
CA GLU A 317 -15.52 11.38 6.92
C GLU A 317 -15.87 10.68 5.60
N ILE A 318 -17.16 10.48 5.30
CA ILE A 318 -17.61 9.97 4.00
C ILE A 318 -17.17 10.90 2.88
N ALA A 319 -17.45 12.20 3.03
CA ALA A 319 -17.01 13.20 2.05
C ALA A 319 -15.49 13.22 1.86
N PHE A 320 -14.73 13.01 2.95
CA PHE A 320 -13.27 12.89 2.89
C PHE A 320 -12.82 11.64 2.12
N ILE A 321 -13.40 10.45 2.39
CA ILE A 321 -13.11 9.22 1.66
C ILE A 321 -13.42 9.39 0.17
N GLU A 322 -14.59 9.94 -0.15
CA GLU A 322 -15.05 10.12 -1.51
C GLU A 322 -14.25 11.15 -2.31
N ALA A 323 -13.69 12.16 -1.63
CA ALA A 323 -12.75 13.09 -2.22
C ALA A 323 -11.37 12.47 -2.50
N MET A 324 -11.03 11.37 -1.83
CA MET A 324 -9.76 10.67 -2.02
C MET A 324 -9.85 9.52 -3.01
N ILE A 325 -10.96 8.80 -3.03
CA ILE A 325 -11.11 7.52 -3.73
C ILE A 325 -12.16 7.63 -4.83
N ARG A 326 -11.73 7.48 -6.07
CA ARG A 326 -12.60 7.47 -7.24
C ARG A 326 -13.51 6.24 -7.20
N PRO A 327 -14.80 6.33 -7.63
CA PRO A 327 -15.63 5.15 -7.83
C PRO A 327 -14.96 4.17 -8.79
N MET A 328 -15.10 2.86 -8.55
CA MET A 328 -14.71 1.83 -9.49
C MET A 328 -15.99 1.28 -10.11
N GLY A 329 -16.24 1.60 -11.37
CA GLY A 329 -17.44 1.17 -12.11
C GLY A 329 -17.50 -0.34 -12.32
N GLU A 330 -18.72 -0.89 -12.50
CA GLU A 330 -18.91 -2.32 -12.81
C GLU A 330 -18.35 -2.72 -14.19
N GLY A 331 -18.12 -1.74 -15.09
CA GLY A 331 -17.63 -1.94 -16.46
C GLY A 331 -16.13 -1.77 -16.67
N GLU A 332 -15.33 -1.53 -15.63
CA GLU A 332 -13.86 -1.49 -15.72
C GLU A 332 -13.21 -2.89 -15.67
N SER A 333 -14.00 -3.95 -15.76
CA SER A 333 -13.56 -5.32 -16.02
C SER A 333 -13.94 -5.68 -17.45
N ASP A 334 -12.98 -6.01 -18.26
CA ASP A 334 -13.13 -6.77 -19.50
C ASP A 334 -13.43 -6.00 -20.80
N ASP A 335 -12.39 -5.37 -21.33
CA ASP A 335 -12.14 -5.50 -22.78
C ASP A 335 -10.64 -5.66 -23.02
#